data_73f4eecf3d84e795bee1868dc5abd379
#
_entry.id   73f4eecf3d84e795bee1868dc5abd379
#
_cell.length_a   1.000
_cell.length_b   1.000
_cell.length_c   1.000
_cell.angle_alpha   90.00
_cell.angle_beta   90.00
_cell.angle_gamma   90.00
#
_symmetry.space_group_name_H-M   'P 1'
#
loop_
_entity.id
_entity.type
_entity.pdbx_description
1 polymer ?
#
loop_
_entity_poly.entity_id
_entity_poly.type
_entity_poly.pdbx_seq_one_letter_code
_entity_poly.pdbx_strand_id
1 'polypeptide(L)'
;MQENTAAEDAQAFGTSPDDPVFATEQAHLSEVYAELEKMRGELVRKMEATSAAAARDKLDLLSEISNDFTSDTETSETYASYGAVNSVIDSYNAQQEVTADKLARCRLLLRQPYFAKVALQFKPGQPPKELYIGAAGISDDNYKRLVVDWRSPVAETYYNQSNGATSYVANGRTIHVDLACRRQFDIEADTLHAYFDTTVAIQDALLLESLSHQRTAQMKAITATIQREQNEVVRHEDVPALLVAGIAGSGKTSVLLQRIAYLF
;
A
#
# COMPACT_ATOMS: atom_id res chain seq x y z
N MET A 1 -8.06 37.27 35.64
CA MET A 1 -8.83 37.12 34.40
C MET A 1 -7.84 36.66 33.33
N GLN A 2 -7.67 35.34 33.23
CA GLN A 2 -6.88 34.71 32.16
C GLN A 2 -7.90 34.01 31.29
N GLU A 3 -8.14 34.58 30.10
CA GLU A 3 -8.92 33.93 29.07
C GLU A 3 -8.17 32.71 28.56
N ASN A 4 -8.74 31.57 28.87
CA ASN A 4 -8.33 30.27 28.39
C ASN A 4 -8.91 30.08 26.98
N THR A 5 -8.20 30.54 25.96
CA THR A 5 -8.51 30.20 24.55
C THR A 5 -8.04 28.77 24.30
N ALA A 6 -8.81 27.81 24.75
CA ALA A 6 -8.77 26.47 24.16
C ALA A 6 -9.30 26.62 22.73
N ALA A 7 -8.42 26.60 21.76
CA ALA A 7 -8.79 26.40 20.37
C ALA A 7 -9.46 25.02 20.32
N GLU A 8 -10.78 25.01 20.15
CA GLU A 8 -11.55 23.82 19.80
C GLU A 8 -10.92 23.26 18.51
N ASP A 9 -10.27 22.10 18.64
CA ASP A 9 -9.87 21.27 17.52
C ASP A 9 -11.14 20.84 16.77
N ALA A 10 -11.62 21.67 15.86
CA ALA A 10 -12.75 21.37 15.01
C ALA A 10 -12.35 20.20 14.10
N GLN A 11 -12.87 19.01 14.41
CA GLN A 11 -12.80 17.88 13.51
C GLN A 11 -13.54 18.22 12.24
N ALA A 12 -12.82 18.41 11.13
CA ALA A 12 -13.45 18.60 9.84
C ALA A 12 -14.00 17.27 9.33
N PHE A 13 -15.26 17.28 8.94
CA PHE A 13 -15.98 16.15 8.37
C PHE A 13 -16.73 16.64 7.14
N GLY A 14 -16.63 15.93 6.04
CA GLY A 14 -17.33 16.29 4.81
C GLY A 14 -17.89 15.07 4.08
N THR A 15 -19.15 15.22 3.68
CA THR A 15 -19.86 14.25 2.83
C THR A 15 -20.47 14.94 1.59
N SER A 16 -20.36 16.27 1.53
CA SER A 16 -21.01 17.06 0.47
C SER A 16 -20.01 17.46 -0.62
N PRO A 17 -20.38 17.29 -1.89
CA PRO A 17 -19.60 17.83 -3.01
C PRO A 17 -19.41 19.36 -2.99
N ASP A 18 -20.24 20.08 -2.26
CA ASP A 18 -20.15 21.54 -2.11
C ASP A 18 -19.03 21.96 -1.15
N ASP A 19 -18.48 21.02 -0.38
CA ASP A 19 -17.32 21.27 0.46
C ASP A 19 -16.05 21.34 -0.41
N PRO A 20 -15.30 22.44 -0.39
CA PRO A 20 -14.10 22.60 -1.21
C PRO A 20 -13.01 21.59 -0.89
N VAL A 21 -12.96 21.10 0.36
CA VAL A 21 -12.02 20.04 0.76
C VAL A 21 -12.43 18.71 0.14
N PHE A 22 -13.73 18.38 0.22
CA PHE A 22 -14.28 17.18 -0.41
C PHE A 22 -14.03 17.19 -1.92
N ALA A 23 -14.31 18.29 -2.60
CA ALA A 23 -14.09 18.43 -4.04
C ALA A 23 -12.61 18.25 -4.42
N THR A 24 -11.69 18.78 -3.61
CA THR A 24 -10.25 18.63 -3.82
C THR A 24 -9.80 17.17 -3.67
N GLU A 25 -10.26 16.50 -2.61
CA GLU A 25 -9.90 15.10 -2.36
C GLU A 25 -10.54 14.15 -3.40
N GLN A 26 -11.78 14.46 -3.84
CA GLN A 26 -12.41 13.70 -4.94
C GLN A 26 -11.64 13.86 -6.26
N ALA A 27 -11.20 15.08 -6.59
CA ALA A 27 -10.39 15.32 -7.78
C ALA A 27 -9.08 14.54 -7.74
N HIS A 28 -8.37 14.57 -6.59
CA HIS A 28 -7.16 13.79 -6.40
C HIS A 28 -7.41 12.28 -6.51
N LEU A 29 -8.51 11.79 -5.93
CA LEU A 29 -8.89 10.39 -6.03
C LEU A 29 -9.08 9.98 -7.50
N SER A 30 -9.79 10.78 -8.28
CA SER A 30 -10.04 10.51 -9.69
C SER A 30 -8.75 10.51 -10.52
N GLU A 31 -7.79 11.40 -10.22
CA GLU A 31 -6.46 11.39 -10.85
C GLU A 31 -5.69 10.10 -10.55
N VAL A 32 -5.63 9.70 -9.28
CA VAL A 32 -4.96 8.46 -8.85
C VAL A 32 -5.63 7.24 -9.47
N TYR A 33 -6.95 7.20 -9.48
CA TYR A 33 -7.73 6.10 -10.07
C TYR A 33 -7.48 5.97 -11.57
N ALA A 34 -7.51 7.08 -12.30
CA ALA A 34 -7.23 7.09 -13.74
C ALA A 34 -5.81 6.58 -14.05
N GLU A 35 -4.81 6.98 -13.26
CA GLU A 35 -3.43 6.49 -13.44
C GLU A 35 -3.31 4.99 -13.12
N LEU A 36 -4.02 4.50 -12.09
CA LEU A 36 -4.09 3.06 -11.78
C LEU A 36 -4.72 2.25 -12.91
N GLU A 37 -5.81 2.75 -13.54
CA GLU A 37 -6.46 2.10 -14.68
C GLU A 37 -5.54 2.05 -15.90
N LYS A 38 -4.83 3.13 -16.20
CA LYS A 38 -3.83 3.21 -17.26
C LYS A 38 -2.71 2.19 -17.01
N MET A 39 -2.12 2.20 -15.80
CA MET A 39 -1.07 1.25 -15.40
C MET A 39 -1.53 -0.20 -15.52
N ARG A 40 -2.76 -0.51 -15.10
CA ARG A 40 -3.34 -1.84 -15.25
C ARG A 40 -3.36 -2.28 -16.72
N GLY A 41 -3.82 -1.40 -17.60
CA GLY A 41 -3.87 -1.68 -19.05
C GLY A 41 -2.47 -1.90 -19.66
N GLU A 42 -1.49 -1.13 -19.23
CA GLU A 42 -0.09 -1.25 -19.68
C GLU A 42 0.55 -2.55 -19.18
N LEU A 43 0.33 -2.90 -17.91
CA LEU A 43 0.85 -4.13 -17.32
C LEU A 43 0.27 -5.39 -17.98
N VAL A 44 -1.03 -5.39 -18.30
CA VAL A 44 -1.66 -6.51 -19.03
C VAL A 44 -1.03 -6.67 -20.41
N ARG A 45 -0.92 -5.57 -21.19
CA ARG A 45 -0.28 -5.61 -22.50
C ARG A 45 1.19 -6.07 -22.43
N LYS A 46 1.92 -5.63 -21.40
CA LYS A 46 3.31 -6.06 -21.17
C LYS A 46 3.39 -7.56 -20.89
N MET A 47 2.49 -8.11 -20.07
CA MET A 47 2.46 -9.56 -19.80
C MET A 47 2.18 -10.37 -21.07
N GLU A 48 1.22 -9.94 -21.89
CA GLU A 48 0.89 -10.59 -23.16
C GLU A 48 2.08 -10.54 -24.13
N ALA A 49 2.72 -9.39 -24.27
CA ALA A 49 3.90 -9.21 -25.13
C ALA A 49 5.07 -10.07 -24.65
N THR A 50 5.33 -10.12 -23.34
CA THR A 50 6.41 -10.94 -22.76
C THR A 50 6.14 -12.43 -22.98
N SER A 51 4.88 -12.89 -22.81
CA SER A 51 4.48 -14.28 -23.09
C SER A 51 4.68 -14.64 -24.56
N ALA A 52 4.29 -13.76 -25.49
CA ALA A 52 4.45 -13.97 -26.92
C ALA A 52 5.93 -13.98 -27.35
N ALA A 53 6.76 -13.14 -26.74
CA ALA A 53 8.22 -13.12 -26.98
C ALA A 53 8.86 -14.42 -26.48
N ALA A 54 8.56 -14.82 -25.23
CA ALA A 54 9.06 -16.06 -24.64
C ALA A 54 8.72 -17.30 -25.50
N ALA A 55 7.49 -17.35 -26.03
CA ALA A 55 7.06 -18.47 -26.88
C ALA A 55 7.82 -18.51 -28.20
N ARG A 56 8.08 -17.34 -28.84
CA ARG A 56 8.88 -17.25 -30.07
C ARG A 56 10.31 -17.64 -29.83
N ASP A 57 10.98 -17.00 -28.87
CA ASP A 57 12.39 -17.25 -28.58
C ASP A 57 12.64 -18.70 -28.21
N LYS A 58 11.69 -19.31 -27.46
CA LYS A 58 11.76 -20.75 -27.15
C LYS A 58 11.73 -21.60 -28.40
N LEU A 59 10.84 -21.32 -29.36
CA LEU A 59 10.75 -22.10 -30.61
C LEU A 59 11.97 -21.90 -31.47
N ASP A 60 12.45 -20.66 -31.58
CA ASP A 60 13.64 -20.32 -32.39
C ASP A 60 14.88 -21.01 -31.81
N LEU A 61 15.12 -20.88 -30.50
CA LEU A 61 16.26 -21.52 -29.83
C LEU A 61 16.21 -23.04 -29.92
N LEU A 62 15.03 -23.65 -29.74
CA LEU A 62 14.89 -25.13 -29.86
C LEU A 62 15.13 -25.60 -31.29
N SER A 63 14.83 -24.79 -32.32
CA SER A 63 15.07 -25.14 -33.71
C SER A 63 16.54 -25.10 -34.09
N GLU A 64 17.38 -24.37 -33.35
CA GLU A 64 18.82 -24.23 -33.53
C GLU A 64 19.62 -25.35 -32.85
N ILE A 65 19.02 -26.09 -31.91
CA ILE A 65 19.70 -27.14 -31.16
C ILE A 65 19.88 -28.36 -32.07
N SER A 66 21.12 -28.71 -32.34
CA SER A 66 21.48 -30.01 -32.93
C SER A 66 21.44 -31.08 -31.85
N ASN A 67 20.52 -32.02 -32.00
CA ASN A 67 20.44 -33.20 -31.10
C ASN A 67 21.46 -34.24 -31.51
N ASP A 68 22.74 -33.97 -31.26
CA ASP A 68 23.84 -34.88 -31.55
C ASP A 68 24.38 -35.50 -30.25
N PHE A 69 24.36 -36.83 -30.19
CA PHE A 69 24.80 -37.63 -29.04
C PHE A 69 25.86 -38.67 -29.49
N THR A 70 26.53 -38.44 -30.62
CA THR A 70 27.47 -39.39 -31.22
C THR A 70 28.82 -39.43 -30.51
N SER A 71 29.19 -38.37 -29.80
CA SER A 71 30.38 -38.30 -28.96
C SER A 71 30.12 -37.61 -27.62
N ASP A 72 31.02 -37.80 -26.65
CA ASP A 72 30.92 -37.15 -25.32
C ASP A 72 30.94 -35.60 -25.46
N THR A 73 31.67 -35.07 -26.41
CA THR A 73 31.77 -33.62 -26.68
C THR A 73 30.44 -33.08 -27.20
N GLU A 74 29.87 -33.71 -28.24
CA GLU A 74 28.61 -33.31 -28.87
C GLU A 74 27.43 -33.46 -27.91
N THR A 75 27.46 -34.53 -27.08
CA THR A 75 26.49 -34.70 -25.99
C THR A 75 26.58 -33.55 -24.99
N SER A 76 27.77 -33.11 -24.58
CA SER A 76 27.97 -32.00 -23.66
C SER A 76 27.50 -30.67 -24.24
N GLU A 77 27.77 -30.42 -25.54
CA GLU A 77 27.32 -29.22 -26.26
C GLU A 77 25.77 -29.17 -26.36
N THR A 78 25.16 -30.32 -26.67
CA THR A 78 23.69 -30.44 -26.69
C THR A 78 23.06 -30.10 -25.32
N TYR A 79 23.61 -30.65 -24.24
CA TYR A 79 23.11 -30.28 -22.87
C TYR A 79 23.37 -28.82 -22.52
N ALA A 80 24.49 -28.24 -22.90
CA ALA A 80 24.78 -26.83 -22.69
C ALA A 80 23.78 -25.92 -23.45
N SER A 81 23.39 -26.30 -24.67
CA SER A 81 22.40 -25.60 -25.47
C SER A 81 21.01 -25.62 -24.82
N TYR A 82 20.56 -26.77 -24.28
CA TYR A 82 19.33 -26.85 -23.50
C TYR A 82 19.41 -26.02 -22.21
N GLY A 83 20.56 -25.98 -21.55
CA GLY A 83 20.80 -25.13 -20.40
C GLY A 83 20.64 -23.62 -20.74
N ALA A 84 21.14 -23.19 -21.90
CA ALA A 84 20.97 -21.82 -22.37
C ALA A 84 19.49 -21.47 -22.64
N VAL A 85 18.72 -22.37 -23.27
CA VAL A 85 17.28 -22.19 -23.47
C VAL A 85 16.55 -22.03 -22.15
N ASN A 86 16.83 -22.88 -21.17
CA ASN A 86 16.21 -22.79 -19.85
C ASN A 86 16.53 -21.45 -19.17
N SER A 87 17.77 -20.96 -19.26
CA SER A 87 18.16 -19.68 -18.69
C SER A 87 17.38 -18.49 -19.31
N VAL A 88 17.14 -18.52 -20.62
CA VAL A 88 16.32 -17.52 -21.31
C VAL A 88 14.87 -17.58 -20.80
N ILE A 89 14.29 -18.77 -20.70
CA ILE A 89 12.92 -18.96 -20.18
C ILE A 89 12.80 -18.46 -18.73
N ASP A 90 13.78 -18.77 -17.88
CA ASP A 90 13.80 -18.33 -16.48
C ASP A 90 13.85 -16.79 -16.38
N SER A 91 14.56 -16.12 -17.27
CA SER A 91 14.58 -14.66 -17.33
C SER A 91 13.21 -14.07 -17.69
N TYR A 92 12.48 -14.69 -18.63
CA TYR A 92 11.09 -14.29 -18.95
C TYR A 92 10.15 -14.54 -17.78
N ASN A 93 10.28 -15.67 -17.10
CA ASN A 93 9.47 -15.99 -15.92
C ASN A 93 9.68 -14.98 -14.81
N ALA A 94 10.93 -14.62 -14.49
CA ALA A 94 11.25 -13.60 -13.49
C ALA A 94 10.66 -12.22 -13.85
N GLN A 95 10.72 -11.83 -15.14
CA GLN A 95 10.11 -10.60 -15.61
C GLN A 95 8.58 -10.61 -15.49
N GLN A 96 7.96 -11.76 -15.79
CA GLN A 96 6.51 -11.93 -15.64
C GLN A 96 6.08 -11.87 -14.18
N GLU A 97 6.82 -12.47 -13.26
CA GLU A 97 6.53 -12.44 -11.83
C GLU A 97 6.51 -11.01 -11.29
N VAL A 98 7.53 -10.20 -11.59
CA VAL A 98 7.57 -8.78 -11.20
C VAL A 98 6.39 -8.00 -11.78
N THR A 99 6.01 -8.29 -13.03
CA THR A 99 4.89 -7.61 -13.69
C THR A 99 3.55 -8.04 -13.08
N ALA A 100 3.41 -9.32 -12.76
CA ALA A 100 2.21 -9.88 -12.12
C ALA A 100 2.00 -9.30 -10.71
N ASP A 101 3.07 -9.15 -9.94
CA ASP A 101 3.04 -8.51 -8.62
C ASP A 101 2.56 -7.05 -8.69
N LYS A 102 3.14 -6.27 -9.62
CA LYS A 102 2.70 -4.88 -9.83
C LYS A 102 1.23 -4.82 -10.26
N LEU A 103 0.79 -5.74 -11.13
CA LEU A 103 -0.60 -5.85 -11.57
C LEU A 103 -1.54 -6.24 -10.43
N ALA A 104 -1.14 -7.15 -9.56
CA ALA A 104 -1.92 -7.55 -8.39
C ALA A 104 -2.14 -6.38 -7.43
N ARG A 105 -1.07 -5.60 -7.13
CA ARG A 105 -1.17 -4.38 -6.33
C ARG A 105 -2.08 -3.33 -6.98
N CYS A 106 -1.95 -3.13 -8.29
CA CYS A 106 -2.79 -2.21 -9.04
C CYS A 106 -4.28 -2.60 -8.94
N ARG A 107 -4.61 -3.89 -9.13
CA ARG A 107 -5.97 -4.41 -9.01
C ARG A 107 -6.53 -4.29 -7.59
N LEU A 108 -5.69 -4.47 -6.58
CA LEU A 108 -6.09 -4.27 -5.18
C LEU A 108 -6.46 -2.80 -4.93
N LEU A 109 -5.62 -1.87 -5.39
CA LEU A 109 -5.82 -0.44 -5.21
C LEU A 109 -7.00 0.11 -6.03
N LEU A 110 -7.34 -0.48 -7.17
CA LEU A 110 -8.53 -0.09 -7.93
C LEU A 110 -9.86 -0.35 -7.18
N ARG A 111 -9.87 -1.18 -6.16
CA ARG A 111 -11.04 -1.35 -5.29
C ARG A 111 -11.17 -0.23 -4.27
N GLN A 112 -10.05 0.19 -3.71
CA GLN A 112 -9.92 1.28 -2.74
C GLN A 112 -8.49 1.82 -2.84
N PRO A 113 -8.25 2.91 -3.58
CA PRO A 113 -6.91 3.41 -3.84
C PRO A 113 -6.12 3.70 -2.57
N TYR A 114 -6.76 4.34 -1.60
CA TYR A 114 -6.19 4.62 -0.29
C TYR A 114 -7.31 4.77 0.75
N PHE A 115 -6.97 4.70 2.01
CA PHE A 115 -7.93 4.85 3.11
C PHE A 115 -7.58 6.03 4.03
N ALA A 116 -6.37 6.56 3.92
CA ALA A 116 -5.92 7.67 4.76
C ALA A 116 -4.92 8.59 4.05
N LYS A 117 -4.78 9.81 4.56
CA LYS A 117 -3.75 10.77 4.22
C LYS A 117 -3.10 11.30 5.49
N VAL A 118 -1.78 11.51 5.43
CA VAL A 118 -1.03 12.27 6.42
C VAL A 118 -0.29 13.41 5.73
N ALA A 119 -0.28 14.58 6.36
CA ALA A 119 0.51 15.73 5.94
C ALA A 119 1.68 15.89 6.92
N LEU A 120 2.90 15.59 6.47
CA LEU A 120 4.11 15.57 7.28
C LEU A 120 5.04 16.73 6.92
N GLN A 121 5.38 17.54 7.91
CA GLN A 121 6.39 18.58 7.78
C GLN A 121 7.76 18.04 8.20
N PHE A 122 8.65 17.89 7.24
CA PHE A 122 10.00 17.36 7.46
C PHE A 122 10.99 18.42 7.91
N LYS A 123 10.73 19.69 7.58
CA LYS A 123 11.59 20.82 7.96
C LYS A 123 10.73 22.03 8.32
N PRO A 124 11.06 22.77 9.37
CA PRO A 124 10.38 24.01 9.70
C PRO A 124 10.37 24.99 8.51
N GLY A 125 9.23 25.62 8.25
CA GLY A 125 9.07 26.59 7.16
C GLY A 125 8.89 26.02 5.76
N GLN A 126 8.96 24.70 5.56
CA GLN A 126 8.56 24.06 4.31
C GLN A 126 7.09 23.61 4.36
N PRO A 127 6.38 23.62 3.24
CA PRO A 127 5.02 23.07 3.21
C PRO A 127 5.01 21.58 3.60
N PRO A 128 3.99 21.12 4.29
CA PRO A 128 3.82 19.71 4.60
C PRO A 128 3.75 18.89 3.33
N LYS A 129 4.35 17.70 3.36
CA LYS A 129 4.25 16.72 2.28
C LYS A 129 3.07 15.80 2.56
N GLU A 130 2.14 15.73 1.62
CA GLU A 130 0.99 14.85 1.69
C GLU A 130 1.37 13.44 1.22
N LEU A 131 0.95 12.44 1.98
CA LEU A 131 1.17 11.02 1.69
C LEU A 131 -0.15 10.29 1.84
N TYR A 132 -0.60 9.64 0.78
CA TYR A 132 -1.82 8.83 0.75
C TYR A 132 -1.46 7.38 1.07
N ILE A 133 -2.14 6.78 2.03
CA ILE A 133 -1.83 5.46 2.59
C ILE A 133 -2.90 4.47 2.14
N GLY A 134 -2.47 3.38 1.51
CA GLY A 134 -3.35 2.34 1.03
C GLY A 134 -2.90 0.93 1.43
N ALA A 135 -3.65 -0.06 0.98
CA ALA A 135 -3.38 -1.47 1.27
C ALA A 135 -2.11 -2.00 0.58
N ALA A 136 -1.60 -1.29 -0.43
CA ALA A 136 -0.33 -1.57 -1.11
C ALA A 136 0.32 -0.27 -1.55
N GLY A 137 1.65 -0.30 -1.76
CA GLY A 137 2.39 0.83 -2.32
C GLY A 137 2.50 0.72 -3.84
N ILE A 138 2.33 1.86 -4.54
CA ILE A 138 2.52 1.96 -5.98
C ILE A 138 3.10 3.32 -6.37
N SER A 139 3.94 3.33 -7.39
CA SER A 139 4.51 4.54 -8.00
C SER A 139 4.26 4.52 -9.50
N ASP A 140 4.15 5.70 -10.10
CA ASP A 140 4.10 5.86 -11.55
C ASP A 140 5.47 5.56 -12.20
N ASP A 141 5.55 5.65 -13.51
CA ASP A 141 6.77 5.39 -14.28
C ASP A 141 7.86 6.46 -14.08
N ASN A 142 7.50 7.62 -13.51
CA ASN A 142 8.42 8.68 -13.10
C ASN A 142 8.88 8.53 -11.64
N TYR A 143 8.61 7.38 -11.02
CA TYR A 143 8.91 7.10 -9.61
C TYR A 143 8.19 8.04 -8.63
N LYS A 144 7.19 8.81 -9.08
CA LYS A 144 6.32 9.55 -8.18
C LYS A 144 5.42 8.55 -7.44
N ARG A 145 5.50 8.57 -6.12
CA ARG A 145 4.68 7.69 -5.28
C ARG A 145 3.24 8.17 -5.31
N LEU A 146 2.34 7.34 -5.81
CA LEU A 146 0.91 7.59 -5.84
C LEU A 146 0.27 7.17 -4.51
N VAL A 147 0.60 5.97 -4.04
CA VAL A 147 0.09 5.42 -2.79
C VAL A 147 1.24 4.81 -1.99
N VAL A 148 1.26 5.10 -0.70
CA VAL A 148 2.20 4.54 0.29
C VAL A 148 1.58 3.27 0.86
N ASP A 149 2.37 2.19 0.93
CA ASP A 149 1.95 0.98 1.63
C ASP A 149 1.78 1.25 3.13
N TRP A 150 0.68 0.79 3.72
CA TRP A 150 0.42 0.94 5.16
C TRP A 150 1.49 0.29 6.04
N ARG A 151 2.23 -0.68 5.52
CA ARG A 151 3.35 -1.35 6.20
C ARG A 151 4.63 -0.51 6.23
N SER A 152 4.73 0.50 5.37
CA SER A 152 5.94 1.32 5.31
C SER A 152 6.17 2.08 6.63
N PRO A 153 7.43 2.32 7.02
CA PRO A 153 7.74 3.02 8.28
C PRO A 153 7.06 4.37 8.41
N VAL A 154 6.98 5.15 7.33
CA VAL A 154 6.34 6.47 7.36
C VAL A 154 4.83 6.39 7.64
N ALA A 155 4.18 5.30 7.27
CA ALA A 155 2.76 5.10 7.56
C ALA A 155 2.46 4.90 9.06
N GLU A 156 3.48 4.60 9.88
CA GLU A 156 3.36 4.55 11.34
C GLU A 156 2.83 5.88 11.91
N THR A 157 3.18 7.00 11.30
CA THR A 157 2.71 8.33 11.72
C THR A 157 1.20 8.47 11.67
N TYR A 158 0.50 7.73 10.81
CA TYR A 158 -0.96 7.68 10.79
C TYR A 158 -1.55 7.06 12.05
N TYR A 159 -0.90 6.04 12.60
CA TYR A 159 -1.39 5.26 13.75
C TYR A 159 -1.00 5.89 15.09
N ASN A 160 -0.06 6.84 15.11
CA ASN A 160 0.29 7.60 16.32
C ASN A 160 -0.89 8.46 16.76
N GLN A 161 -1.16 8.49 18.08
CA GLN A 161 -2.38 9.09 18.62
C GLN A 161 -2.37 10.61 18.72
N SER A 162 -1.27 11.29 18.42
CA SER A 162 -1.15 12.75 18.55
C SER A 162 -0.78 13.40 17.23
N ASN A 163 -1.40 14.54 16.90
CA ASN A 163 -0.90 15.47 15.90
C ASN A 163 0.28 16.26 16.50
N GLY A 164 1.06 16.92 15.65
CA GLY A 164 2.25 17.64 16.06
C GLY A 164 3.52 16.79 15.95
N ALA A 165 4.49 17.06 16.84
CA ALA A 165 5.78 16.39 16.78
C ALA A 165 5.67 14.87 16.96
N THR A 166 6.14 14.13 15.96
CA THR A 166 6.16 12.66 15.94
C THR A 166 7.43 12.15 15.29
N SER A 167 7.63 10.84 15.28
CA SER A 167 8.78 10.23 14.62
C SER A 167 8.42 8.82 14.14
N TYR A 168 9.23 8.33 13.21
CA TYR A 168 9.20 6.95 12.76
C TYR A 168 10.63 6.45 12.50
N VAL A 169 10.84 5.15 12.53
CA VAL A 169 12.16 4.55 12.27
C VAL A 169 12.23 4.02 10.85
N ALA A 170 13.23 4.45 10.09
CA ALA A 170 13.49 3.93 8.76
C ALA A 170 15.00 3.72 8.55
N ASN A 171 15.39 2.54 8.06
CA ASN A 171 16.79 2.17 7.84
C ASN A 171 17.68 2.37 9.09
N GLY A 172 17.16 2.01 10.26
CA GLY A 172 17.87 2.16 11.54
C GLY A 172 18.04 3.61 12.03
N ARG A 173 17.34 4.59 11.41
CA ARG A 173 17.39 6.00 11.80
C ARG A 173 16.01 6.48 12.24
N THR A 174 15.94 7.16 13.36
CA THR A 174 14.74 7.88 13.78
C THR A 174 14.60 9.16 12.98
N ILE A 175 13.47 9.31 12.30
CA ILE A 175 13.15 10.50 11.50
C ILE A 175 12.06 11.27 12.24
N HIS A 176 12.40 12.47 12.69
CA HIS A 176 11.48 13.38 13.37
C HIS A 176 10.74 14.21 12.34
N VAL A 177 9.42 14.30 12.48
CA VAL A 177 8.53 15.07 11.61
C VAL A 177 7.43 15.72 12.45
N ASP A 178 6.76 16.70 11.89
CA ASP A 178 5.56 17.28 12.48
C ASP A 178 4.34 16.83 11.67
N LEU A 179 3.38 16.15 12.32
CA LEU A 179 2.13 15.70 11.72
C LEU A 179 1.13 16.85 11.74
N ALA A 180 1.02 17.54 10.61
CA ALA A 180 0.14 18.69 10.45
C ALA A 180 -1.33 18.33 10.24
N CYS A 181 -1.60 17.21 9.55
CA CYS A 181 -2.96 16.73 9.29
C CYS A 181 -2.97 15.21 9.18
N ARG A 182 -4.03 14.65 9.71
CA ARG A 182 -4.40 13.22 9.53
C ARG A 182 -5.83 13.18 9.05
N ARG A 183 -6.04 12.57 7.89
CA ARG A 183 -7.35 12.41 7.27
C ARG A 183 -7.63 10.96 6.95
N GLN A 184 -8.81 10.51 7.29
CA GLN A 184 -9.34 9.20 6.90
C GLN A 184 -10.38 9.38 5.81
N PHE A 185 -10.47 8.39 4.92
CA PHE A 185 -11.40 8.41 3.80
C PHE A 185 -12.32 7.20 3.81
N ASP A 186 -13.55 7.41 3.42
CA ASP A 186 -14.47 6.37 2.96
C ASP A 186 -14.57 6.44 1.44
N ILE A 187 -13.90 5.48 0.77
CA ILE A 187 -13.72 5.44 -0.69
C ILE A 187 -14.15 4.08 -1.21
N GLU A 188 -14.85 4.09 -2.33
CA GLU A 188 -15.13 2.91 -3.15
C GLU A 188 -14.77 3.21 -4.60
N ALA A 189 -13.77 2.50 -5.14
CA ALA A 189 -13.21 2.73 -6.46
C ALA A 189 -12.78 4.21 -6.64
N ASP A 190 -13.39 4.95 -7.55
CA ASP A 190 -13.14 6.37 -7.83
C ASP A 190 -14.09 7.34 -7.11
N THR A 191 -14.89 6.83 -6.17
CA THR A 191 -15.91 7.61 -5.47
C THR A 191 -15.53 7.84 -4.02
N LEU A 192 -15.40 9.10 -3.62
CA LEU A 192 -15.29 9.52 -2.24
C LEU A 192 -16.68 9.63 -1.63
N HIS A 193 -16.94 8.89 -0.56
CA HIS A 193 -18.20 8.97 0.20
C HIS A 193 -18.12 9.96 1.36
N ALA A 194 -16.97 9.95 2.07
CA ALA A 194 -16.73 10.84 3.18
C ALA A 194 -15.23 10.99 3.47
N TYR A 195 -14.87 12.10 4.12
CA TYR A 195 -13.56 12.24 4.75
C TYR A 195 -13.71 12.69 6.21
N PHE A 196 -12.72 12.38 7.02
CA PHE A 196 -12.69 12.70 8.45
C PHE A 196 -11.30 13.19 8.81
N ASP A 197 -11.17 14.44 9.22
CA ASP A 197 -9.94 14.95 9.84
C ASP A 197 -9.96 14.59 11.32
N THR A 198 -8.90 14.01 11.82
CA THR A 198 -8.85 13.51 13.18
C THR A 198 -7.51 13.84 13.83
N THR A 199 -7.59 14.33 15.07
CA THR A 199 -6.44 14.51 15.95
C THR A 199 -5.97 13.19 16.56
N VAL A 200 -6.88 12.21 16.57
CA VAL A 200 -6.68 10.85 17.10
C VAL A 200 -7.21 9.89 16.04
N ALA A 201 -6.52 8.80 15.75
CA ALA A 201 -7.10 7.75 14.92
C ALA A 201 -8.43 7.34 15.56
N ILE A 202 -9.56 7.59 14.85
CA ILE A 202 -10.90 7.40 15.44
C ILE A 202 -11.08 5.93 15.78
N GLN A 203 -11.20 5.64 17.06
CA GLN A 203 -11.35 4.30 17.60
C GLN A 203 -12.80 3.94 17.91
N ASP A 204 -13.72 4.93 17.81
CA ASP A 204 -15.11 4.72 18.17
C ASP A 204 -15.88 4.14 16.97
N ALA A 205 -16.02 2.81 16.99
CA ALA A 205 -16.83 2.07 16.03
C ALA A 205 -18.29 2.57 15.99
N LEU A 206 -18.83 3.06 17.12
CA LEU A 206 -20.18 3.63 17.21
C LEU A 206 -20.30 4.96 16.48
N LEU A 207 -19.25 5.78 16.48
CA LEU A 207 -19.23 7.02 15.73
C LEU A 207 -19.13 6.75 14.20
N LEU A 208 -18.29 5.81 13.80
CA LEU A 208 -18.21 5.35 12.41
C LEU A 208 -19.50 4.66 11.96
N GLU A 209 -20.14 3.89 12.83
CA GLU A 209 -21.42 3.23 12.54
C GLU A 209 -22.59 4.21 12.46
N SER A 210 -22.59 5.27 13.28
CA SER A 210 -23.60 6.34 13.20
C SER A 210 -23.45 7.19 11.94
N LEU A 211 -22.24 7.25 11.36
CA LEU A 211 -21.91 8.03 10.15
C LEU A 211 -21.96 7.20 8.85
N SER A 212 -21.89 5.88 8.95
CA SER A 212 -21.89 4.97 7.78
C SER A 212 -23.04 3.97 7.79
N HIS A 213 -24.26 4.44 7.76
CA HIS A 213 -25.47 3.60 7.90
C HIS A 213 -25.65 2.45 6.88
N GLN A 214 -24.70 2.07 6.08
CA GLN A 214 -24.91 0.96 5.11
C GLN A 214 -23.68 0.31 4.51
N ARG A 215 -22.64 -0.17 5.18
CA ARG A 215 -21.74 -1.13 4.48
C ARG A 215 -20.86 -1.94 5.42
N THR A 216 -20.74 -3.23 5.08
CA THR A 216 -19.80 -4.25 5.55
C THR A 216 -18.55 -3.69 6.26
N ALA A 217 -18.79 -3.30 7.49
CA ALA A 217 -17.89 -2.60 8.37
C ALA A 217 -16.63 -3.41 8.74
N GLN A 218 -16.61 -4.72 8.45
CA GLN A 218 -15.62 -5.60 9.01
C GLN A 218 -14.21 -5.45 8.42
N MET A 219 -14.07 -5.15 7.14
CA MET A 219 -12.74 -5.05 6.54
C MET A 219 -12.17 -3.64 6.58
N LYS A 220 -13.02 -2.62 6.51
CA LYS A 220 -12.61 -1.21 6.68
C LYS A 220 -12.18 -0.90 8.11
N ALA A 221 -12.88 -1.48 9.11
CA ALA A 221 -12.53 -1.36 10.51
C ALA A 221 -11.16 -1.95 10.85
N ILE A 222 -10.76 -3.04 10.22
CA ILE A 222 -9.50 -3.73 10.52
C ILE A 222 -8.27 -2.87 10.19
N THR A 223 -8.28 -2.14 9.09
CA THR A 223 -7.13 -1.32 8.68
C THR A 223 -7.13 0.07 9.32
N ALA A 224 -8.31 0.63 9.60
CA ALA A 224 -8.46 2.00 10.12
C ALA A 224 -8.42 2.10 11.65
N THR A 225 -8.66 1.02 12.37
CA THR A 225 -8.84 1.02 13.84
C THR A 225 -7.75 0.30 14.61
N ILE A 226 -6.55 0.22 14.08
CA ILE A 226 -5.41 -0.26 14.88
C ILE A 226 -5.12 0.78 15.95
N GLN A 227 -5.36 0.42 17.21
CA GLN A 227 -4.92 1.24 18.33
C GLN A 227 -3.39 1.31 18.38
N ARG A 228 -2.84 2.36 18.96
CA ARG A 228 -1.38 2.50 19.10
C ARG A 228 -0.72 1.24 19.67
N GLU A 229 -1.28 0.69 20.75
CA GLU A 229 -0.79 -0.54 21.36
C GLU A 229 -0.87 -1.74 20.42
N GLN A 230 -1.92 -1.82 19.61
CA GLN A 230 -2.06 -2.84 18.59
C GLN A 230 -1.05 -2.64 17.45
N ASN A 231 -0.81 -1.39 17.05
CA ASN A 231 0.19 -1.05 16.04
C ASN A 231 1.61 -1.40 16.50
N GLU A 232 1.95 -1.15 17.76
CA GLU A 232 3.21 -1.57 18.36
C GLU A 232 3.38 -3.10 18.28
N VAL A 233 2.34 -3.87 18.57
CA VAL A 233 2.35 -5.34 18.45
C VAL A 233 2.48 -5.80 16.99
N VAL A 234 1.74 -5.16 16.08
CA VAL A 234 1.77 -5.50 14.63
C VAL A 234 3.15 -5.27 14.05
N ARG A 235 3.81 -4.15 14.40
CA ARG A 235 5.11 -3.73 13.86
C ARG A 235 6.31 -4.19 14.67
N HIS A 236 6.10 -4.95 15.75
CA HIS A 236 7.20 -5.44 16.56
C HIS A 236 8.07 -6.40 15.75
N GLU A 237 9.26 -5.96 15.38
CA GLU A 237 10.23 -6.73 14.60
C GLU A 237 11.17 -7.52 15.52
N ASP A 238 11.95 -8.45 14.95
CA ASP A 238 13.09 -9.14 15.56
C ASP A 238 12.81 -10.03 16.78
N VAL A 239 11.61 -10.58 16.91
CA VAL A 239 11.34 -11.59 17.93
C VAL A 239 10.96 -12.94 17.32
N PRO A 240 11.58 -14.06 17.77
CA PRO A 240 11.26 -15.39 17.26
C PRO A 240 9.86 -15.86 17.67
N ALA A 241 9.29 -15.28 18.72
CA ALA A 241 7.94 -15.56 19.19
C ALA A 241 7.35 -14.34 19.90
N LEU A 242 6.07 -14.07 19.67
CA LEU A 242 5.31 -13.01 20.32
C LEU A 242 4.03 -13.59 20.93
N LEU A 243 3.84 -13.37 22.22
CA LEU A 243 2.63 -13.74 22.94
C LEU A 243 1.73 -12.52 23.08
N VAL A 244 0.54 -12.58 22.48
CA VAL A 244 -0.47 -11.51 22.61
C VAL A 244 -1.53 -11.94 23.64
N ALA A 245 -1.55 -11.28 24.80
CA ALA A 245 -2.51 -11.49 25.85
C ALA A 245 -3.53 -10.34 25.93
N GLY A 246 -4.74 -10.64 26.36
CA GLY A 246 -5.81 -9.64 26.52
C GLY A 246 -7.14 -10.29 26.84
N ILE A 247 -8.10 -9.50 27.30
CA ILE A 247 -9.47 -9.94 27.63
C ILE A 247 -10.23 -10.41 26.38
N ALA A 248 -11.34 -11.10 26.58
CA ALA A 248 -12.23 -11.49 25.48
C ALA A 248 -12.74 -10.23 24.76
N GLY A 249 -12.75 -10.22 23.44
CA GLY A 249 -13.19 -9.07 22.63
C GLY A 249 -12.13 -7.96 22.41
N SER A 250 -10.92 -8.06 22.96
CA SER A 250 -9.85 -7.04 22.80
C SER A 250 -9.21 -6.99 21.41
N GLY A 251 -9.73 -7.69 20.41
CA GLY A 251 -9.20 -7.66 19.04
C GLY A 251 -7.94 -8.51 18.80
N LYS A 252 -7.58 -9.42 19.70
CA LYS A 252 -6.36 -10.26 19.55
C LYS A 252 -6.24 -10.94 18.19
N THR A 253 -7.31 -11.54 17.70
CA THR A 253 -7.33 -12.21 16.41
C THR A 253 -7.08 -11.23 15.26
N SER A 254 -7.67 -10.04 15.32
CA SER A 254 -7.47 -8.98 14.32
C SER A 254 -6.00 -8.52 14.31
N VAL A 255 -5.42 -8.31 15.48
CA VAL A 255 -4.00 -7.92 15.62
C VAL A 255 -3.07 -9.00 15.06
N LEU A 256 -3.35 -10.28 15.34
CA LEU A 256 -2.56 -11.39 14.79
C LEU A 256 -2.65 -11.49 13.27
N LEU A 257 -3.86 -11.34 12.71
CA LEU A 257 -4.05 -11.33 11.25
C LEU A 257 -3.32 -10.14 10.59
N GLN A 258 -3.39 -8.96 11.19
CA GLN A 258 -2.68 -7.78 10.71
C GLN A 258 -1.16 -7.96 10.83
N ARG A 259 -0.66 -8.56 11.91
CA ARG A 259 0.76 -8.90 12.04
C ARG A 259 1.21 -9.86 10.96
N ILE A 260 0.44 -10.90 10.67
CA ILE A 260 0.73 -11.81 9.57
C ILE A 260 0.80 -11.03 8.26
N ALA A 261 -0.19 -10.17 7.97
CA ALA A 261 -0.18 -9.33 6.77
C ALA A 261 0.96 -8.28 6.74
N TYR A 262 1.50 -7.91 7.90
CA TYR A 262 2.66 -7.02 8.00
C TYR A 262 3.97 -7.72 7.69
N LEU A 263 4.12 -8.99 8.12
CA LEU A 263 5.34 -9.77 7.97
C LEU A 263 5.50 -10.41 6.58
N PHE A 264 4.41 -10.58 5.82
CA PHE A 264 4.36 -11.15 4.47
C PHE A 264 3.94 -10.13 3.42
#